data_2ecb4fed272846f7027fd92b48f6c1d1
#
_entry.id   2ecb4fed272846f7027fd92b48f6c1d1
#
_cell.length_a   1.000
_cell.length_b   1.000
_cell.length_c   1.000
_cell.angle_alpha   90.00
_cell.angle_beta   90.00
_cell.angle_gamma   90.00
#
_symmetry.space_group_name_H-M   'P 1'
#
loop_
_entity.id
_entity.type
_entity.pdbx_description
1 polymer ?
#
loop_
_entity_poly.entity_id
_entity_poly.type
_entity_poly.pdbx_seq_one_letter_code
_entity_poly.pdbx_strand_id
1 'polypeptide(L)'
;NHAIIMLSAGNSVVFSPHPNAYQCTVQSIVIINQAIVKAGGPPNLLTTVKDASLRTVKEIMSSEDVSMVVATGGPSVVKAAMASGKKSIAAGPGNPPAIIDETADLVNASLSVITGTSFDNNLLCIGEKSLFVVQSVWNEVAGHLKNNGGHLLTNDQLKKLENLLDGENEKNYIGKNATEILQAIGVHAPSNVVAILAEVSVDHIFVVDEYLMPILPIVRVINFEEALSHAVRTEGGRGHTAVLHTKDMSRVTRFRQEMDCNVVVVNETSAAAAGFGGEGFISMTIAGPTGEGFTSPKTFTRQQRLTLANEFSLHVLS
;
A
#
# COMPACT_ATOMS: atom_id res chain seq x y z
N ASN A 1 3.25 -13.17 3.56
CA ASN A 1 2.02 -12.80 4.28
C ASN A 1 0.84 -13.67 3.84
N HIS A 2 0.38 -13.59 2.56
CA HIS A 2 -0.80 -14.33 2.06
C HIS A 2 -0.74 -15.84 2.32
N ALA A 3 0.42 -16.49 2.11
CA ALA A 3 0.58 -17.89 2.42
C ALA A 3 0.15 -18.22 3.86
N ILE A 4 0.65 -17.45 4.84
CA ILE A 4 0.38 -17.67 6.26
C ILE A 4 -1.09 -17.45 6.60
N ILE A 5 -1.67 -16.32 6.18
CA ILE A 5 -3.05 -15.97 6.53
C ILE A 5 -4.08 -16.87 5.84
N MET A 6 -3.81 -17.32 4.61
CA MET A 6 -4.70 -18.22 3.89
C MET A 6 -4.60 -19.68 4.41
N LEU A 7 -3.39 -20.15 4.74
CA LEU A 7 -3.19 -21.45 5.37
C LEU A 7 -3.84 -21.51 6.75
N SER A 8 -3.71 -20.47 7.58
CA SER A 8 -4.36 -20.41 8.89
C SER A 8 -5.89 -20.42 8.82
N ALA A 9 -6.44 -20.02 7.66
CA ALA A 9 -7.87 -20.12 7.34
C ALA A 9 -8.28 -21.48 6.73
N GLY A 10 -7.34 -22.44 6.62
CA GLY A 10 -7.60 -23.78 6.11
C GLY A 10 -7.59 -23.90 4.57
N ASN A 11 -7.01 -22.94 3.85
CA ASN A 11 -6.96 -22.99 2.39
C ASN A 11 -5.63 -23.57 1.88
N SER A 12 -5.68 -24.22 0.73
CA SER A 12 -4.53 -24.38 -0.18
C SER A 12 -4.47 -23.19 -1.13
N VAL A 13 -3.27 -22.86 -1.67
CA VAL A 13 -3.08 -21.65 -2.45
C VAL A 13 -2.25 -21.91 -3.71
N VAL A 14 -2.74 -21.44 -4.84
CA VAL A 14 -1.98 -21.34 -6.09
C VAL A 14 -1.56 -19.88 -6.28
N PHE A 15 -0.25 -19.64 -6.33
CA PHE A 15 0.30 -18.31 -6.59
C PHE A 15 0.52 -18.08 -8.09
N SER A 16 0.18 -16.90 -8.57
CA SER A 16 0.55 -16.41 -9.90
C SER A 16 1.29 -15.09 -9.73
N PRO A 17 2.60 -15.12 -9.52
CA PRO A 17 3.39 -13.93 -9.26
C PRO A 17 3.64 -13.11 -10.52
N HIS A 18 4.00 -11.84 -10.33
CA HIS A 18 4.59 -11.04 -11.41
C HIS A 18 5.88 -11.72 -11.92
N PRO A 19 6.17 -11.70 -13.24
CA PRO A 19 7.36 -12.37 -13.79
C PRO A 19 8.67 -12.03 -13.08
N ASN A 20 8.88 -10.76 -12.71
CA ASN A 20 10.08 -10.33 -11.99
C ASN A 20 10.19 -10.91 -10.56
N ALA A 21 9.08 -11.32 -9.94
CA ALA A 21 9.04 -11.90 -8.60
C ALA A 21 9.00 -13.45 -8.62
N TYR A 22 9.02 -14.08 -9.79
CA TYR A 22 8.79 -15.51 -9.95
C TYR A 22 9.75 -16.37 -9.13
N GLN A 23 11.06 -16.15 -9.27
CA GLN A 23 12.08 -16.94 -8.57
C GLN A 23 11.98 -16.80 -7.05
N CYS A 24 11.76 -15.59 -6.55
CA CYS A 24 11.58 -15.32 -5.12
C CYS A 24 10.32 -16.03 -4.59
N THR A 25 9.23 -16.02 -5.35
CA THR A 25 7.97 -16.69 -4.98
C THR A 25 8.16 -18.21 -4.93
N VAL A 26 8.80 -18.81 -5.93
CA VAL A 26 9.10 -20.25 -5.95
C VAL A 26 9.91 -20.66 -4.73
N GLN A 27 10.99 -19.93 -4.44
CA GLN A 27 11.84 -20.22 -3.28
C GLN A 27 11.07 -20.10 -1.95
N SER A 28 10.24 -19.09 -1.82
CA SER A 28 9.40 -18.89 -0.62
C SER A 28 8.41 -20.05 -0.45
N ILE A 29 7.76 -20.50 -1.52
CA ILE A 29 6.82 -21.63 -1.52
C ILE A 29 7.53 -22.92 -1.07
N VAL A 30 8.73 -23.18 -1.58
CA VAL A 30 9.53 -24.38 -1.19
C VAL A 30 9.82 -24.35 0.31
N ILE A 31 10.30 -23.23 0.84
CA ILE A 31 10.63 -23.09 2.27
C ILE A 31 9.39 -23.28 3.14
N ILE A 32 8.27 -22.68 2.77
CA ILE A 32 7.03 -22.76 3.56
C ILE A 32 6.46 -24.17 3.50
N ASN A 33 6.41 -24.84 2.33
CA ASN A 33 5.96 -26.24 2.23
C ASN A 33 6.83 -27.20 3.05
N GLN A 34 8.15 -27.01 3.08
CA GLN A 34 9.04 -27.79 3.94
C GLN A 34 8.70 -27.62 5.43
N ALA A 35 8.41 -26.38 5.85
CA ALA A 35 8.00 -26.08 7.22
C ALA A 35 6.64 -26.74 7.56
N ILE A 36 5.68 -26.72 6.63
CA ILE A 36 4.37 -27.38 6.78
C ILE A 36 4.54 -28.88 6.99
N VAL A 37 5.31 -29.55 6.14
CA VAL A 37 5.56 -31.00 6.25
C VAL A 37 6.27 -31.34 7.55
N LYS A 38 7.28 -30.53 7.94
CA LYS A 38 7.98 -30.72 9.22
C LYS A 38 7.04 -30.58 10.44
N ALA A 39 6.01 -29.78 10.33
CA ALA A 39 4.98 -29.61 11.36
C ALA A 39 3.87 -30.68 11.31
N GLY A 40 3.97 -31.68 10.43
CA GLY A 40 2.99 -32.76 10.27
C GLY A 40 1.82 -32.42 9.32
N GLY A 41 1.89 -31.31 8.61
CA GLY A 41 0.89 -30.93 7.61
C GLY A 41 1.09 -31.64 6.27
N PRO A 42 0.07 -31.66 5.38
CA PRO A 42 0.17 -32.29 4.08
C PRO A 42 1.12 -31.53 3.15
N PRO A 43 1.77 -32.21 2.18
CA PRO A 43 2.64 -31.57 1.20
C PRO A 43 1.84 -30.73 0.19
N ASN A 44 2.50 -29.78 -0.46
CA ASN A 44 1.98 -29.03 -1.60
C ASN A 44 0.72 -28.18 -1.32
N LEU A 45 0.54 -27.70 -0.09
CA LEU A 45 -0.53 -26.75 0.21
C LEU A 45 -0.33 -25.41 -0.50
N LEU A 46 0.92 -25.06 -0.79
CA LEU A 46 1.26 -23.90 -1.60
C LEU A 46 1.86 -24.35 -2.92
N THR A 47 1.35 -23.81 -4.00
CA THR A 47 1.84 -24.09 -5.35
C THR A 47 1.98 -22.80 -6.15
N THR A 48 2.66 -22.88 -7.29
CA THR A 48 2.75 -21.76 -8.24
C THR A 48 2.72 -22.28 -9.66
N VAL A 49 2.38 -21.41 -10.58
CA VAL A 49 2.36 -21.72 -12.01
C VAL A 49 3.78 -21.82 -12.55
N LYS A 50 3.96 -22.63 -13.60
CA LYS A 50 5.24 -22.78 -14.29
C LYS A 50 5.53 -21.60 -15.23
N ASP A 51 4.47 -21.04 -15.80
CA ASP A 51 4.50 -19.90 -16.71
C ASP A 51 3.65 -18.76 -16.12
N ALA A 52 4.32 -17.68 -15.68
CA ALA A 52 3.69 -16.48 -15.13
C ALA A 52 3.21 -15.56 -16.26
N SER A 53 2.29 -16.04 -17.09
CA SER A 53 1.71 -15.28 -18.21
C SER A 53 0.26 -14.86 -17.93
N LEU A 54 -0.21 -13.82 -18.63
CA LEU A 54 -1.62 -13.39 -18.57
C LEU A 54 -2.59 -14.49 -18.97
N ARG A 55 -2.18 -15.41 -19.86
CA ARG A 55 -2.98 -16.57 -20.24
C ARG A 55 -3.18 -17.48 -19.05
N THR A 56 -2.11 -17.84 -18.36
CA THR A 56 -2.15 -18.70 -17.17
C THR A 56 -2.96 -18.07 -16.04
N VAL A 57 -2.85 -16.76 -15.84
CA VAL A 57 -3.71 -16.03 -14.87
C VAL A 57 -5.18 -16.24 -15.18
N LYS A 58 -5.59 -16.09 -16.45
CA LYS A 58 -6.98 -16.28 -16.88
C LYS A 58 -7.44 -17.75 -16.70
N GLU A 59 -6.59 -18.71 -17.04
CA GLU A 59 -6.86 -20.14 -16.86
C GLU A 59 -7.10 -20.48 -15.37
N ILE A 60 -6.27 -19.97 -14.45
CA ILE A 60 -6.46 -20.14 -13.00
C ILE A 60 -7.77 -19.49 -12.54
N MET A 61 -8.03 -18.26 -12.94
CA MET A 61 -9.24 -17.53 -12.55
C MET A 61 -10.53 -18.23 -13.03
N SER A 62 -10.48 -18.97 -14.14
CA SER A 62 -11.62 -19.72 -14.68
C SER A 62 -11.71 -21.18 -14.22
N SER A 63 -10.64 -21.74 -13.62
CA SER A 63 -10.60 -23.15 -13.20
C SER A 63 -11.67 -23.46 -12.15
N GLU A 64 -12.42 -24.56 -12.32
CA GLU A 64 -13.43 -25.01 -11.36
C GLU A 64 -12.82 -25.39 -10.00
N ASP A 65 -11.54 -25.77 -9.96
CA ASP A 65 -10.82 -26.11 -8.74
C ASP A 65 -10.46 -24.90 -7.88
N VAL A 66 -10.63 -23.66 -8.41
CA VAL A 66 -10.38 -22.42 -7.69
C VAL A 66 -11.68 -21.83 -7.17
N SER A 67 -11.88 -21.84 -5.86
CA SER A 67 -13.09 -21.33 -5.21
C SER A 67 -13.08 -19.81 -5.00
N MET A 68 -11.89 -19.22 -4.87
CA MET A 68 -11.71 -17.79 -4.57
C MET A 68 -10.52 -17.23 -5.33
N VAL A 69 -10.66 -16.05 -5.85
CA VAL A 69 -9.58 -15.29 -6.50
C VAL A 69 -9.16 -14.14 -5.59
N VAL A 70 -7.87 -14.03 -5.31
CA VAL A 70 -7.28 -12.89 -4.58
C VAL A 70 -6.33 -12.19 -5.53
N ALA A 71 -6.59 -10.92 -5.82
CA ALA A 71 -5.81 -10.14 -6.75
C ALA A 71 -5.31 -8.85 -6.09
N THR A 72 -4.00 -8.61 -6.16
CA THR A 72 -3.38 -7.35 -5.75
C THR A 72 -2.57 -6.85 -6.93
N GLY A 73 -2.90 -5.67 -7.44
CA GLY A 73 -2.20 -5.12 -8.61
C GLY A 73 -2.97 -4.04 -9.34
N GLY A 74 -2.55 -3.77 -10.56
CA GLY A 74 -3.12 -2.71 -11.38
C GLY A 74 -4.59 -2.93 -11.76
N PRO A 75 -5.29 -1.89 -12.28
CA PRO A 75 -6.73 -1.91 -12.55
C PRO A 75 -7.19 -3.05 -13.46
N SER A 76 -6.35 -3.48 -14.41
CA SER A 76 -6.67 -4.57 -15.33
C SER A 76 -6.79 -5.92 -14.64
N VAL A 77 -5.91 -6.21 -13.68
CA VAL A 77 -5.92 -7.46 -12.91
C VAL A 77 -7.10 -7.47 -11.94
N VAL A 78 -7.35 -6.36 -11.27
CA VAL A 78 -8.53 -6.17 -10.40
C VAL A 78 -9.82 -6.41 -11.18
N LYS A 79 -9.98 -5.77 -12.34
CA LYS A 79 -11.15 -5.95 -13.21
C LYS A 79 -11.31 -7.40 -13.68
N ALA A 80 -10.22 -8.07 -14.03
CA ALA A 80 -10.25 -9.47 -14.43
C ALA A 80 -10.68 -10.40 -13.27
N ALA A 81 -10.18 -10.17 -12.06
CA ALA A 81 -10.58 -10.91 -10.87
C ALA A 81 -12.08 -10.74 -10.58
N MET A 82 -12.58 -9.50 -10.57
CA MET A 82 -14.01 -9.21 -10.35
C MET A 82 -14.90 -9.81 -11.42
N ALA A 83 -14.43 -9.89 -12.67
CA ALA A 83 -15.16 -10.48 -13.80
C ALA A 83 -15.08 -12.02 -13.88
N SER A 84 -14.32 -12.68 -12.99
CA SER A 84 -14.10 -14.13 -13.02
C SER A 84 -15.35 -14.98 -12.71
N GLY A 85 -16.39 -14.37 -12.15
CA GLY A 85 -17.59 -15.08 -11.68
C GLY A 85 -17.40 -15.82 -10.35
N LYS A 86 -16.22 -15.69 -9.71
CA LYS A 86 -15.88 -16.30 -8.43
C LYS A 86 -15.93 -15.27 -7.30
N LYS A 87 -15.93 -15.74 -6.06
CA LYS A 87 -15.65 -14.85 -4.93
C LYS A 87 -14.27 -14.23 -5.16
N SER A 88 -14.24 -12.92 -5.28
CA SER A 88 -13.02 -12.17 -5.55
C SER A 88 -12.72 -11.20 -4.41
N ILE A 89 -11.45 -11.16 -4.00
CA ILE A 89 -10.89 -10.19 -3.07
C ILE A 89 -9.83 -9.42 -3.86
N ALA A 90 -10.08 -8.15 -4.12
CA ALA A 90 -9.25 -7.39 -5.05
C ALA A 90 -8.77 -6.07 -4.42
N ALA A 91 -7.45 -5.84 -4.49
CA ALA A 91 -6.78 -4.62 -4.08
C ALA A 91 -6.19 -3.92 -5.30
N GLY A 92 -6.61 -2.70 -5.51
CA GLY A 92 -6.11 -1.82 -6.57
C GLY A 92 -4.90 -0.98 -6.14
N PRO A 93 -4.47 -0.05 -7.00
CA PRO A 93 -3.44 0.94 -6.69
C PRO A 93 -3.90 1.89 -5.58
N GLY A 94 -2.97 2.44 -4.82
CA GLY A 94 -3.21 3.50 -3.86
C GLY A 94 -2.53 4.80 -4.27
N ASN A 95 -3.04 5.93 -3.79
CA ASN A 95 -2.35 7.21 -3.86
C ASN A 95 -2.51 7.95 -2.52
N PRO A 96 -1.92 7.41 -1.42
CA PRO A 96 -2.18 7.89 -0.06
C PRO A 96 -1.71 9.32 0.16
N PRO A 97 -2.63 10.25 0.48
CA PRO A 97 -2.26 11.58 0.91
C PRO A 97 -1.93 11.62 2.40
N ALA A 98 -0.98 12.48 2.75
CA ALA A 98 -0.70 12.87 4.12
C ALA A 98 -1.00 14.36 4.32
N ILE A 99 -1.53 14.73 5.49
CA ILE A 99 -1.75 16.13 5.89
C ILE A 99 -0.95 16.42 7.16
N ILE A 100 -0.25 17.55 7.19
CA ILE A 100 0.33 18.13 8.41
C ILE A 100 -0.33 19.47 8.65
N ASP A 101 -1.11 19.57 9.73
CA ASP A 101 -1.73 20.84 10.10
C ASP A 101 -0.90 21.60 11.17
N GLU A 102 -1.34 22.82 11.49
CA GLU A 102 -0.65 23.72 12.43
C GLU A 102 -0.70 23.26 13.89
N THR A 103 -1.50 22.23 14.22
CA THR A 103 -1.59 21.68 15.58
C THR A 103 -0.70 20.46 15.78
N ALA A 104 -0.14 19.92 14.70
CA ALA A 104 0.64 18.70 14.73
C ALA A 104 1.91 18.80 15.58
N ASP A 105 2.44 17.68 16.02
CA ASP A 105 3.83 17.57 16.43
C ASP A 105 4.70 17.51 15.17
N LEU A 106 5.28 18.64 14.80
CA LEU A 106 5.96 18.82 13.51
C LEU A 106 7.21 17.95 13.38
N VAL A 107 7.90 17.67 14.50
CA VAL A 107 9.07 16.79 14.53
C VAL A 107 8.66 15.36 14.20
N ASN A 108 7.68 14.83 14.95
CA ASN A 108 7.15 13.49 14.73
C ASN A 108 6.48 13.35 13.34
N ALA A 109 5.67 14.32 12.94
CA ALA A 109 4.99 14.32 11.65
C ALA A 109 5.97 14.24 10.47
N SER A 110 7.04 15.05 10.51
CA SER A 110 8.06 15.06 9.45
C SER A 110 8.86 13.76 9.40
N LEU A 111 9.19 13.17 10.56
CA LEU A 111 9.86 11.87 10.63
C LEU A 111 8.96 10.75 10.08
N SER A 112 7.71 10.73 10.49
CA SER A 112 6.71 9.73 10.07
C SER A 112 6.51 9.76 8.55
N VAL A 113 6.34 10.94 7.97
CA VAL A 113 6.15 11.11 6.52
C VAL A 113 7.38 10.66 5.73
N ILE A 114 8.60 11.04 6.15
CA ILE A 114 9.83 10.57 5.49
C ILE A 114 9.96 9.03 5.62
N THR A 115 9.65 8.50 6.79
CA THR A 115 9.69 7.05 7.03
C THR A 115 8.74 6.32 6.08
N GLY A 116 7.49 6.75 5.96
CA GLY A 116 6.51 6.11 5.09
C GLY A 116 6.82 6.27 3.61
N THR A 117 7.28 7.45 3.18
CA THR A 117 7.69 7.71 1.79
C THR A 117 8.95 6.91 1.39
N SER A 118 9.85 6.65 2.32
CA SER A 118 11.11 5.93 2.03
C SER A 118 11.03 4.42 2.28
N PHE A 119 10.02 3.96 3.01
CA PHE A 119 9.87 2.53 3.32
C PHE A 119 9.76 1.70 2.03
N ASP A 120 10.68 0.76 1.86
CA ASP A 120 10.81 -0.07 0.66
C ASP A 120 10.83 0.76 -0.64
N ASN A 121 11.49 1.93 -0.61
CA ASN A 121 11.55 2.88 -1.72
C ASN A 121 10.15 3.29 -2.26
N ASN A 122 9.18 3.38 -1.37
CA ASN A 122 7.78 3.73 -1.66
C ASN A 122 7.06 2.75 -2.64
N LEU A 123 7.50 1.50 -2.67
CA LEU A 123 6.84 0.44 -3.45
C LEU A 123 5.50 0.01 -2.87
N LEU A 124 5.32 0.16 -1.55
CA LEU A 124 4.07 -0.21 -0.91
C LEU A 124 2.96 0.78 -1.27
N CYS A 125 1.79 0.24 -1.59
CA CYS A 125 0.59 1.02 -1.92
C CYS A 125 0.04 1.84 -0.75
N ILE A 126 0.46 1.56 0.50
CA ILE A 126 0.11 2.33 1.69
C ILE A 126 1.04 3.52 1.94
N GLY A 127 2.24 3.55 1.33
CA GLY A 127 3.24 4.62 1.54
C GLY A 127 2.70 5.99 1.14
N GLU A 128 3.11 7.04 1.87
CA GLU A 128 2.70 8.41 1.59
C GLU A 128 3.15 8.83 0.18
N LYS A 129 2.19 9.17 -0.70
CA LYS A 129 2.43 9.56 -2.10
C LYS A 129 2.30 11.07 -2.34
N SER A 130 1.67 11.78 -1.44
CA SER A 130 1.58 13.24 -1.48
C SER A 130 1.48 13.82 -0.08
N LEU A 131 1.96 15.05 0.11
CA LEU A 131 1.95 15.75 1.38
C LEU A 131 1.31 17.13 1.24
N PHE A 132 0.29 17.38 2.02
CA PHE A 132 -0.36 18.69 2.15
C PHE A 132 0.06 19.33 3.47
N VAL A 133 0.72 20.49 3.41
CA VAL A 133 1.24 21.19 4.60
C VAL A 133 0.57 22.55 4.73
N VAL A 134 0.01 22.84 5.90
CA VAL A 134 -0.53 24.16 6.18
C VAL A 134 0.60 25.19 6.19
N GLN A 135 0.44 26.27 5.44
CA GLN A 135 1.47 27.26 5.15
C GLN A 135 2.11 27.87 6.40
N SER A 136 1.35 28.04 7.49
CA SER A 136 1.87 28.63 8.73
C SER A 136 3.02 27.83 9.36
N VAL A 137 3.10 26.50 9.11
CA VAL A 137 4.13 25.61 9.65
C VAL A 137 5.13 25.12 8.61
N TRP A 138 4.98 25.54 7.35
CA TRP A 138 5.79 25.04 6.23
C TRP A 138 7.31 25.14 6.46
N ASN A 139 7.82 26.27 6.90
CA ASN A 139 9.27 26.46 7.05
C ASN A 139 9.89 25.48 8.06
N GLU A 140 9.17 25.21 9.15
CA GLU A 140 9.60 24.29 10.19
C GLU A 140 9.53 22.84 9.68
N VAL A 141 8.42 22.45 9.07
CA VAL A 141 8.24 21.14 8.44
C VAL A 141 9.32 20.88 7.38
N ALA A 142 9.58 21.84 6.48
CA ALA A 142 10.61 21.70 5.45
C ALA A 142 12.01 21.49 6.03
N GLY A 143 12.32 22.14 7.16
CA GLY A 143 13.55 21.94 7.91
C GLY A 143 13.66 20.52 8.45
N HIS A 144 12.61 20.02 9.11
CA HIS A 144 12.56 18.68 9.67
C HIS A 144 12.59 17.59 8.57
N LEU A 145 11.86 17.76 7.47
CA LEU A 145 11.90 16.82 6.35
C LEU A 145 13.32 16.67 5.78
N LYS A 146 14.05 17.77 5.61
CA LYS A 146 15.46 17.74 5.17
C LYS A 146 16.37 17.05 6.18
N ASN A 147 16.21 17.35 7.46
CA ASN A 147 17.01 16.73 8.52
C ASN A 147 16.78 15.21 8.63
N ASN A 148 15.61 14.73 8.26
CA ASN A 148 15.24 13.32 8.23
C ASN A 148 15.62 12.60 6.92
N GLY A 149 16.40 13.23 6.03
CA GLY A 149 16.89 12.61 4.80
C GLY A 149 16.09 12.96 3.53
N GLY A 150 15.27 14.00 3.58
CA GLY A 150 14.60 14.53 2.40
C GLY A 150 15.50 15.49 1.60
N HIS A 151 15.58 15.31 0.28
CA HIS A 151 16.23 16.24 -0.64
C HIS A 151 15.18 17.10 -1.35
N LEU A 152 15.07 18.38 -1.01
CA LEU A 152 14.15 19.30 -1.65
C LEU A 152 14.70 19.78 -2.99
N LEU A 153 13.99 19.49 -4.07
CA LEU A 153 14.38 19.86 -5.43
C LEU A 153 14.28 21.37 -5.66
N THR A 154 15.22 21.89 -6.46
CA THR A 154 15.04 23.20 -7.11
C THR A 154 14.12 23.06 -8.33
N ASN A 155 13.58 24.18 -8.84
CA ASN A 155 12.74 24.16 -10.04
C ASN A 155 13.44 23.52 -11.27
N ASP A 156 14.75 23.72 -11.44
CA ASP A 156 15.50 23.13 -12.53
C ASP A 156 15.68 21.61 -12.35
N GLN A 157 15.88 21.17 -11.10
CA GLN A 157 15.96 19.74 -10.77
C GLN A 157 14.59 19.05 -10.95
N LEU A 158 13.50 19.72 -10.57
CA LEU A 158 12.14 19.24 -10.78
C LEU A 158 11.87 18.98 -12.26
N LYS A 159 12.15 19.97 -13.14
CA LYS A 159 12.00 19.82 -14.59
C LYS A 159 12.83 18.67 -15.17
N LYS A 160 14.03 18.46 -14.66
CA LYS A 160 14.87 17.31 -15.08
C LYS A 160 14.26 16.00 -14.63
N LEU A 161 13.66 15.94 -13.43
CA LEU A 161 13.00 14.75 -12.91
C LEU A 161 11.73 14.43 -13.72
N GLU A 162 10.91 15.45 -14.03
CA GLU A 162 9.76 15.29 -14.91
C GLU A 162 10.14 14.69 -16.26
N ASN A 163 11.16 15.26 -16.92
CA ASN A 163 11.67 14.76 -18.20
C ASN A 163 12.24 13.33 -18.10
N LEU A 164 12.88 13.00 -16.96
CA LEU A 164 13.43 11.66 -16.73
C LEU A 164 12.33 10.61 -16.62
N LEU A 165 11.24 10.95 -15.99
CA LEU A 165 10.12 10.03 -15.69
C LEU A 165 8.99 10.09 -16.73
N ASP A 166 9.19 10.80 -17.84
CA ASP A 166 8.21 10.89 -18.91
C ASP A 166 8.06 9.54 -19.65
N GLY A 167 6.81 9.15 -19.86
CA GLY A 167 6.43 7.97 -20.65
C GLY A 167 6.96 6.65 -20.08
N GLU A 168 7.47 5.79 -20.97
CA GLU A 168 7.93 4.44 -20.60
C GLU A 168 9.21 4.41 -19.74
N ASN A 169 9.93 5.52 -19.66
CA ASN A 169 11.17 5.59 -18.91
C ASN A 169 10.97 5.50 -17.39
N GLU A 170 9.79 5.90 -16.89
CA GLU A 170 9.37 5.76 -15.48
C GLU A 170 9.63 4.35 -14.95
N LYS A 171 9.30 3.32 -15.74
CA LYS A 171 9.44 1.90 -15.35
C LYS A 171 10.85 1.51 -14.92
N ASN A 172 11.88 2.22 -15.42
CA ASN A 172 13.27 1.94 -15.08
C ASN A 172 13.65 2.41 -13.67
N TYR A 173 12.82 3.28 -13.08
CA TYR A 173 13.07 3.89 -11.78
C TYR A 173 12.17 3.37 -10.66
N ILE A 174 11.21 2.50 -10.97
CA ILE A 174 10.36 1.84 -9.96
C ILE A 174 11.24 1.12 -8.92
N GLY A 175 11.06 1.45 -7.65
CA GLY A 175 11.78 0.87 -6.52
C GLY A 175 13.26 1.25 -6.40
N LYS A 176 13.75 2.20 -7.21
CA LYS A 176 15.12 2.71 -7.10
C LYS A 176 15.29 3.62 -5.90
N ASN A 177 16.51 3.64 -5.34
CA ASN A 177 16.84 4.54 -4.25
C ASN A 177 16.74 6.01 -4.67
N ALA A 178 16.40 6.89 -3.75
CA ALA A 178 16.35 8.33 -3.99
C ALA A 178 17.67 8.87 -4.57
N THR A 179 18.80 8.39 -4.08
CA THR A 179 20.13 8.79 -4.56
C THR A 179 20.42 8.36 -5.99
N GLU A 180 19.93 7.19 -6.44
CA GLU A 180 20.06 6.74 -7.84
C GLU A 180 19.24 7.62 -8.79
N ILE A 181 18.00 7.95 -8.39
CA ILE A 181 17.12 8.84 -9.17
C ILE A 181 17.72 10.24 -9.25
N LEU A 182 18.22 10.79 -8.15
CA LEU A 182 18.90 12.09 -8.10
C LEU A 182 20.15 12.11 -8.99
N GLN A 183 20.95 11.06 -8.95
CA GLN A 183 22.12 10.93 -9.80
C GLN A 183 21.76 10.95 -11.30
N ALA A 184 20.65 10.34 -11.69
CA ALA A 184 20.19 10.32 -13.08
C ALA A 184 19.83 11.73 -13.61
N ILE A 185 19.44 12.67 -12.72
CA ILE A 185 19.21 14.07 -13.08
C ILE A 185 20.43 14.99 -12.84
N GLY A 186 21.60 14.38 -12.55
CA GLY A 186 22.86 15.10 -12.34
C GLY A 186 23.01 15.71 -10.94
N VAL A 187 22.29 15.19 -9.95
CA VAL A 187 22.39 15.63 -8.55
C VAL A 187 23.12 14.58 -7.72
N HIS A 188 24.27 14.98 -7.14
CA HIS A 188 25.03 14.12 -6.22
C HIS A 188 24.54 14.36 -4.78
N ALA A 189 23.67 13.49 -4.29
CA ALA A 189 23.14 13.54 -2.94
C ALA A 189 23.96 12.66 -1.98
N PRO A 190 24.08 13.05 -0.69
CA PRO A 190 24.66 12.19 0.35
C PRO A 190 23.88 10.88 0.50
N SER A 191 24.54 9.83 1.00
CA SER A 191 23.95 8.48 1.16
C SER A 191 22.81 8.41 2.17
N ASN A 192 22.67 9.39 3.05
CA ASN A 192 21.57 9.49 4.00
C ASN A 192 20.29 10.12 3.40
N VAL A 193 20.31 10.51 2.13
CA VAL A 193 19.10 10.96 1.43
C VAL A 193 18.26 9.74 1.03
N VAL A 194 17.06 9.69 1.58
CA VAL A 194 16.11 8.56 1.41
C VAL A 194 14.82 8.93 0.69
N ALA A 195 14.53 10.24 0.56
CA ALA A 195 13.34 10.74 -0.15
C ALA A 195 13.66 11.99 -0.98
N ILE A 196 13.00 12.12 -2.12
CA ILE A 196 13.04 13.28 -3.01
C ILE A 196 11.79 14.11 -2.75
N LEU A 197 11.97 15.37 -2.37
CA LEU A 197 10.86 16.28 -2.04
C LEU A 197 10.66 17.26 -3.20
N ALA A 198 9.44 17.38 -3.69
CA ALA A 198 9.08 18.28 -4.78
C ALA A 198 7.95 19.22 -4.36
N GLU A 199 8.23 20.50 -4.14
CA GLU A 199 7.19 21.49 -3.92
C GLU A 199 6.48 21.79 -5.25
N VAL A 200 5.18 21.50 -5.34
CA VAL A 200 4.41 21.54 -6.59
C VAL A 200 2.97 22.01 -6.36
N SER A 201 2.24 22.27 -7.45
CA SER A 201 0.80 22.50 -7.38
C SER A 201 0.02 21.19 -7.20
N VAL A 202 -1.21 21.28 -6.72
CA VAL A 202 -2.09 20.12 -6.50
C VAL A 202 -2.46 19.36 -7.77
N ASP A 203 -2.36 20.00 -8.93
CA ASP A 203 -2.64 19.39 -10.24
C ASP A 203 -1.40 18.79 -10.91
N HIS A 204 -0.26 18.81 -10.21
CA HIS A 204 0.98 18.27 -10.72
C HIS A 204 0.90 16.73 -10.87
N ILE A 205 1.50 16.18 -11.92
CA ILE A 205 1.46 14.75 -12.22
C ILE A 205 1.92 13.87 -11.03
N PHE A 206 2.94 14.30 -10.28
CA PHE A 206 3.43 13.57 -9.10
C PHE A 206 2.42 13.55 -7.94
N VAL A 207 1.42 14.43 -7.94
CA VAL A 207 0.35 14.44 -6.93
C VAL A 207 -0.83 13.57 -7.34
N VAL A 208 -1.20 13.59 -8.63
CA VAL A 208 -2.42 12.93 -9.12
C VAL A 208 -2.21 11.47 -9.48
N ASP A 209 -0.99 11.09 -9.87
CA ASP A 209 -0.63 9.72 -10.24
C ASP A 209 0.21 9.03 -9.15
N GLU A 210 0.06 7.71 -9.02
CA GLU A 210 0.85 6.90 -8.10
C GLU A 210 2.25 6.65 -8.67
N TYR A 211 3.28 7.15 -8.00
CA TYR A 211 4.68 6.83 -8.30
C TYR A 211 5.22 5.82 -7.28
N LEU A 212 5.71 4.68 -7.77
CA LEU A 212 6.32 3.61 -6.95
C LEU A 212 7.83 3.89 -6.74
N MET A 213 8.11 5.07 -6.21
CA MET A 213 9.46 5.63 -6.00
C MET A 213 9.46 6.54 -4.77
N PRO A 214 10.60 6.77 -4.13
CA PRO A 214 10.70 7.64 -2.96
C PRO A 214 10.66 9.14 -3.35
N ILE A 215 9.61 9.54 -4.07
CA ILE A 215 9.31 10.92 -4.47
C ILE A 215 8.07 11.36 -3.70
N LEU A 216 8.19 12.46 -2.97
CA LEU A 216 7.12 13.06 -2.21
C LEU A 216 6.80 14.46 -2.76
N PRO A 217 5.75 14.60 -3.58
CA PRO A 217 5.22 15.90 -3.93
C PRO A 217 4.60 16.57 -2.70
N ILE A 218 4.89 17.86 -2.52
CA ILE A 218 4.43 18.67 -1.40
C ILE A 218 3.63 19.84 -1.93
N VAL A 219 2.42 19.98 -1.40
CA VAL A 219 1.50 21.07 -1.73
C VAL A 219 1.31 21.92 -0.48
N ARG A 220 1.66 23.21 -0.55
CA ARG A 220 1.33 24.16 0.51
C ARG A 220 -0.12 24.60 0.40
N VAL A 221 -0.82 24.59 1.53
CA VAL A 221 -2.24 24.93 1.63
C VAL A 221 -2.44 26.03 2.69
N ILE A 222 -3.52 26.77 2.56
CA ILE A 222 -3.82 27.89 3.47
C ILE A 222 -4.22 27.39 4.86
N ASN A 223 -5.00 26.30 4.91
CA ASN A 223 -5.56 25.74 6.14
C ASN A 223 -5.92 24.26 5.98
N PHE A 224 -6.37 23.63 7.06
CA PHE A 224 -6.81 22.24 7.09
C PHE A 224 -7.95 21.94 6.10
N GLU A 225 -8.89 22.86 5.91
CA GLU A 225 -10.04 22.66 5.01
C GLU A 225 -9.60 22.49 3.55
N GLU A 226 -8.66 23.31 3.11
CA GLU A 226 -8.07 23.19 1.79
C GLU A 226 -7.24 21.90 1.65
N ALA A 227 -6.46 21.56 2.69
CA ALA A 227 -5.70 20.31 2.74
C ALA A 227 -6.61 19.09 2.56
N LEU A 228 -7.71 19.04 3.34
CA LEU A 228 -8.67 17.95 3.30
C LEU A 228 -9.34 17.84 1.92
N SER A 229 -9.81 18.95 1.36
CA SER A 229 -10.42 18.99 0.03
C SER A 229 -9.45 18.45 -1.04
N HIS A 230 -8.18 18.85 -0.98
CA HIS A 230 -7.16 18.38 -1.91
C HIS A 230 -6.82 16.90 -1.69
N ALA A 231 -6.70 16.44 -0.46
CA ALA A 231 -6.44 15.05 -0.13
C ALA A 231 -7.54 14.12 -0.64
N VAL A 232 -8.82 14.46 -0.44
CA VAL A 232 -9.97 13.72 -0.99
C VAL A 232 -9.91 13.64 -2.50
N ARG A 233 -9.63 14.78 -3.16
CA ARG A 233 -9.54 14.83 -4.63
C ARG A 233 -8.41 13.96 -5.18
N THR A 234 -7.23 13.98 -4.57
CA THR A 234 -6.04 13.28 -5.06
C THR A 234 -6.02 11.80 -4.70
N GLU A 235 -6.67 11.40 -3.62
CA GLU A 235 -6.94 9.99 -3.31
C GLU A 235 -7.82 9.36 -4.41
N GLY A 236 -8.70 10.16 -5.00
CA GLY A 236 -9.40 9.84 -6.24
C GLY A 236 -10.43 8.71 -6.12
N GLY A 237 -10.99 8.50 -4.95
CA GLY A 237 -12.02 7.47 -4.68
C GLY A 237 -11.50 6.03 -4.70
N ARG A 238 -10.19 5.84 -4.51
CA ARG A 238 -9.58 4.51 -4.37
C ARG A 238 -9.93 3.87 -3.03
N GLY A 239 -10.26 4.70 -2.02
CA GLY A 239 -10.64 4.26 -0.68
C GLY A 239 -9.52 3.48 0.03
N HIS A 240 -8.24 3.79 -0.28
CA HIS A 240 -7.13 2.94 0.11
C HIS A 240 -6.54 3.33 1.47
N THR A 241 -5.77 4.39 1.54
CA THR A 241 -5.02 4.81 2.74
C THR A 241 -4.92 6.33 2.78
N ALA A 242 -5.00 6.90 3.99
CA ALA A 242 -4.76 8.32 4.23
C ALA A 242 -4.11 8.55 5.60
N VAL A 243 -3.29 9.60 5.72
CA VAL A 243 -2.54 9.94 6.94
C VAL A 243 -2.84 11.37 7.36
N LEU A 244 -3.04 11.58 8.66
CA LEU A 244 -3.27 12.91 9.24
C LEU A 244 -2.37 13.12 10.46
N HIS A 245 -1.63 14.22 10.46
CA HIS A 245 -0.89 14.70 11.63
C HIS A 245 -1.58 15.95 12.19
N THR A 246 -2.17 15.80 13.38
CA THR A 246 -2.95 16.84 14.08
C THR A 246 -3.08 16.53 15.57
N LYS A 247 -3.31 17.53 16.39
CA LYS A 247 -3.76 17.38 17.79
C LYS A 247 -5.25 17.72 17.97
N ASP A 248 -5.96 18.04 16.90
CA ASP A 248 -7.39 18.36 16.92
C ASP A 248 -8.25 17.13 16.61
N MET A 249 -8.93 16.59 17.60
CA MET A 249 -9.81 15.42 17.47
C MET A 249 -11.04 15.66 16.56
N SER A 250 -11.46 16.92 16.41
CA SER A 250 -12.55 17.25 15.49
C SER A 250 -12.12 17.08 14.03
N ARG A 251 -10.88 17.45 13.73
CA ARG A 251 -10.25 17.23 12.42
C ARG A 251 -10.03 15.75 12.12
N VAL A 252 -9.63 14.96 13.12
CA VAL A 252 -9.53 13.49 12.98
C VAL A 252 -10.87 12.90 12.57
N THR A 253 -11.94 13.30 13.23
CA THR A 253 -13.30 12.80 12.93
C THR A 253 -13.72 13.14 11.50
N ARG A 254 -13.53 14.39 11.09
CA ARG A 254 -13.85 14.85 9.74
C ARG A 254 -12.98 14.15 8.68
N PHE A 255 -11.68 14.11 8.90
CA PHE A 255 -10.74 13.46 7.99
C PHE A 255 -11.14 12.01 7.72
N ARG A 256 -11.41 11.23 8.78
CA ARG A 256 -11.87 9.84 8.63
C ARG A 256 -13.17 9.71 7.82
N GLN A 257 -14.12 10.63 8.04
CA GLN A 257 -15.41 10.60 7.35
C GLN A 257 -15.29 10.99 5.87
N GLU A 258 -14.52 12.03 5.55
CA GLU A 258 -14.43 12.56 4.20
C GLU A 258 -13.45 11.77 3.31
N MET A 259 -12.37 11.21 3.89
CA MET A 259 -11.44 10.37 3.15
C MET A 259 -12.03 9.00 2.77
N ASP A 260 -12.90 8.44 3.61
CA ASP A 260 -13.56 7.14 3.41
C ASP A 260 -12.58 6.01 3.00
N CYS A 261 -11.37 6.04 3.56
CA CYS A 261 -10.32 5.07 3.27
C CYS A 261 -10.41 3.85 4.19
N ASN A 262 -9.98 2.69 3.68
CA ASN A 262 -9.87 1.46 4.47
C ASN A 262 -8.80 1.55 5.56
N VAL A 263 -7.78 2.37 5.34
CA VAL A 263 -6.68 2.64 6.28
C VAL A 263 -6.62 4.13 6.54
N VAL A 264 -6.78 4.52 7.80
CA VAL A 264 -6.59 5.90 8.26
C VAL A 264 -5.63 5.87 9.44
N VAL A 265 -4.50 6.55 9.29
CA VAL A 265 -3.47 6.63 10.33
C VAL A 265 -3.38 8.07 10.84
N VAL A 266 -3.26 8.24 12.16
CA VAL A 266 -3.15 9.55 12.80
C VAL A 266 -1.86 9.62 13.60
N ASN A 267 -1.07 10.68 13.36
CA ASN A 267 0.16 11.00 14.08
C ASN A 267 1.27 9.96 14.00
N GLU A 268 1.24 9.12 12.96
CA GLU A 268 2.27 8.12 12.70
C GLU A 268 2.41 7.89 11.19
N THR A 269 3.44 7.18 10.75
CA THR A 269 3.59 6.73 9.38
C THR A 269 2.46 5.76 8.97
N SER A 270 2.10 5.75 7.69
CA SER A 270 1.13 4.79 7.14
C SER A 270 1.48 3.33 7.46
N ALA A 271 2.76 3.00 7.62
CA ALA A 271 3.25 1.68 7.99
C ALA A 271 2.79 1.22 9.39
N ALA A 272 2.33 2.13 10.25
CA ALA A 272 1.77 1.79 11.57
C ALA A 272 0.52 0.91 11.46
N ALA A 273 -0.28 1.07 10.40
CA ALA A 273 -1.41 0.20 10.13
C ALA A 273 -0.98 -1.26 9.86
N ALA A 274 0.23 -1.47 9.38
CA ALA A 274 0.82 -2.79 9.20
C ALA A 274 1.62 -3.31 10.42
N GLY A 275 1.55 -2.59 11.55
CA GLY A 275 2.22 -2.97 12.81
C GLY A 275 3.62 -2.40 12.99
N PHE A 276 4.08 -1.51 12.11
CA PHE A 276 5.37 -0.82 12.27
C PHE A 276 5.18 0.48 13.06
N GLY A 277 5.42 0.43 14.37
CA GLY A 277 5.24 1.57 15.26
C GLY A 277 3.80 1.81 15.76
N GLY A 278 2.84 0.98 15.36
CA GLY A 278 1.43 1.06 15.75
C GLY A 278 0.83 -0.30 16.13
N GLU A 279 -0.44 -0.31 16.47
CA GLU A 279 -1.20 -1.52 16.87
C GLU A 279 -1.77 -2.33 15.68
N GLY A 280 -1.36 -2.01 14.45
CA GLY A 280 -1.80 -2.71 13.25
C GLY A 280 -1.25 -4.13 13.12
N PHE A 281 -1.66 -4.81 12.06
CA PHE A 281 -1.13 -6.12 11.69
C PHE A 281 -0.82 -6.16 10.19
N ILE A 282 0.12 -7.02 9.79
CA ILE A 282 0.53 -7.10 8.40
C ILE A 282 -0.59 -7.67 7.53
N SER A 283 -1.05 -6.86 6.57
CA SER A 283 -1.86 -7.29 5.43
C SER A 283 -1.29 -6.73 4.14
N MET A 284 -1.08 -7.60 3.15
CA MET A 284 -0.58 -7.21 1.81
C MET A 284 -1.70 -7.11 0.78
N THR A 285 -2.96 -7.12 1.22
CA THR A 285 -4.14 -6.88 0.38
C THR A 285 -5.12 -5.98 1.13
N ILE A 286 -5.23 -4.75 0.68
CA ILE A 286 -6.24 -3.80 1.15
C ILE A 286 -7.32 -3.76 0.09
N ALA A 287 -8.37 -4.55 0.33
CA ALA A 287 -9.38 -4.89 -0.67
C ALA A 287 -10.52 -3.85 -0.71
N GLY A 288 -10.17 -2.60 -1.09
CA GLY A 288 -11.12 -1.52 -1.28
C GLY A 288 -12.16 -1.81 -2.37
N PRO A 289 -11.77 -2.20 -3.60
CA PRO A 289 -12.71 -2.44 -4.70
C PRO A 289 -13.77 -3.51 -4.42
N THR A 290 -13.48 -4.50 -3.57
CA THR A 290 -14.40 -5.59 -3.23
C THR A 290 -15.00 -5.45 -1.82
N GLY A 291 -14.56 -4.46 -1.04
CA GLY A 291 -15.17 -4.07 0.23
C GLY A 291 -14.70 -4.83 1.48
N GLU A 292 -13.75 -5.77 1.36
CA GLU A 292 -13.20 -6.45 2.53
C GLU A 292 -12.23 -5.59 3.34
N GLY A 293 -11.72 -4.52 2.73
CA GLY A 293 -10.77 -3.62 3.37
C GLY A 293 -9.46 -4.31 3.76
N PHE A 294 -9.02 -4.09 4.98
CA PHE A 294 -7.76 -4.63 5.52
C PHE A 294 -7.91 -6.13 5.82
N THR A 295 -7.33 -6.99 4.99
CA THR A 295 -7.56 -8.44 5.01
C THR A 295 -6.85 -9.16 6.16
N SER A 296 -7.51 -10.19 6.69
CA SER A 296 -7.03 -11.05 7.78
C SER A 296 -7.38 -12.51 7.46
N PRO A 297 -6.94 -13.50 8.25
CA PRO A 297 -7.35 -14.88 8.03
C PRO A 297 -8.87 -15.07 7.91
N LYS A 298 -9.66 -14.32 8.67
CA LYS A 298 -11.13 -14.36 8.61
C LYS A 298 -11.67 -13.99 7.22
N THR A 299 -11.00 -13.12 6.49
CA THR A 299 -11.38 -12.69 5.13
C THR A 299 -11.39 -13.89 4.15
N PHE A 300 -10.51 -14.85 4.36
CA PHE A 300 -10.33 -16.03 3.50
C PHE A 300 -11.13 -17.24 3.96
N THR A 301 -12.19 -17.04 4.74
CA THR A 301 -13.13 -18.04 5.19
C THR A 301 -14.51 -17.82 4.57
N ARG A 302 -15.41 -18.77 4.76
CA ARG A 302 -16.85 -18.60 4.55
C ARG A 302 -17.60 -18.70 5.88
N GLN A 303 -18.64 -17.93 6.01
CA GLN A 303 -19.55 -18.10 7.17
C GLN A 303 -20.44 -19.30 6.96
N GLN A 304 -20.58 -20.12 8.01
CA GLN A 304 -21.54 -21.21 8.08
C GLN A 304 -22.42 -21.01 9.30
N ARG A 305 -23.72 -21.07 9.12
CA ARG A 305 -24.68 -21.08 10.21
C ARG A 305 -25.18 -22.49 10.43
N LEU A 306 -24.95 -23.06 11.62
CA LEU A 306 -25.56 -24.28 12.08
C LEU A 306 -26.72 -23.92 13.02
N THR A 307 -27.91 -24.41 12.69
CA THR A 307 -29.07 -24.28 13.57
C THR A 307 -29.46 -25.66 14.05
N LEU A 308 -29.43 -25.88 15.35
CA LEU A 308 -29.89 -27.07 15.98
C LEU A 308 -31.35 -26.83 16.40
N ALA A 309 -32.26 -27.75 16.07
CA ALA A 309 -33.64 -27.72 16.42
C ALA A 309 -34.07 -29.07 17.03
N ASN A 310 -35.00 -29.06 17.96
CA ASN A 310 -35.47 -30.21 18.71
C ASN A 310 -34.36 -30.88 19.56
N GLU A 311 -34.50 -32.16 19.87
CA GLU A 311 -33.54 -32.91 20.67
C GLU A 311 -32.29 -33.29 19.86
N PHE A 312 -31.12 -33.18 20.47
CA PHE A 312 -29.87 -33.62 19.91
C PHE A 312 -29.03 -34.32 21.00
N SER A 313 -28.17 -35.24 20.57
CA SER A 313 -27.21 -35.91 21.44
C SER A 313 -25.79 -35.50 21.06
N LEU A 314 -24.95 -35.17 22.04
CA LEU A 314 -23.54 -34.99 21.89
C LEU A 314 -22.85 -36.35 21.99
N HIS A 315 -22.44 -36.91 20.86
CA HIS A 315 -21.51 -38.06 20.84
C HIS A 315 -20.09 -37.49 20.69
N VAL A 316 -19.28 -37.67 21.73
CA VAL A 316 -17.85 -37.43 21.63
C VAL A 316 -17.28 -38.61 20.84
N LEU A 317 -16.81 -38.33 19.63
CA LEU A 317 -16.04 -39.33 18.87
C LEU A 317 -14.71 -39.52 19.63
N SER A 318 -14.55 -40.71 20.18
CA SER A 318 -13.34 -41.18 20.85
C SER A 318 -12.22 -41.42 19.84
#